data_3bfa0aa3ece6b25c055907a7a6c1edb4
#
_entry.id   3bfa0aa3ece6b25c055907a7a6c1edb4
#
_cell.length_a   1.000
_cell.length_b   1.000
_cell.length_c   1.000
_cell.angle_alpha   90.00
_cell.angle_beta   90.00
_cell.angle_gamma   90.00
#
_symmetry.space_group_name_H-M   'P 1'
#
loop_
_entity.id
_entity.type
_entity.pdbx_description
1 polymer ?
#
loop_
_entity_poly.entity_id
_entity_poly.type
_entity_poly.pdbx_seq_one_letter_code
_entity_poly.pdbx_strand_id
1 'polypeptide(L)'
;MKRREFITLLGVAAAAWPLAARAQQQPKTLRVGFVGVQPREAPHYANFLKRMAELGYQEGRNFTFDYIQTPNVEGYEKNYRELAARKVDVFLAVGNEPALRAALSVADGKPIVFLAIDFDPLDSRVRPSA
;
A
#
# COMPACT_ATOMS: atom_id res chain seq x y z
N MET A 1 -39.14 39.24 11.27
CA MET A 1 -38.75 38.87 9.91
C MET A 1 -37.26 38.53 9.82
N LYS A 2 -36.40 39.36 10.34
CA LYS A 2 -34.92 39.13 10.25
C LYS A 2 -34.41 37.84 10.94
N ARG A 3 -35.09 37.35 11.98
CA ARG A 3 -34.71 36.11 12.67
C ARG A 3 -34.94 34.83 11.85
N ARG A 4 -35.95 34.80 10.99
CA ARG A 4 -36.26 33.63 10.15
C ARG A 4 -35.29 33.51 8.99
N GLU A 5 -34.86 34.60 8.40
CA GLU A 5 -33.85 34.61 7.33
C GLU A 5 -32.48 34.19 7.85
N PHE A 6 -32.13 34.58 9.08
CA PHE A 6 -30.87 34.19 9.71
C PHE A 6 -30.78 32.67 10.01
N ILE A 7 -31.89 32.07 10.47
CA ILE A 7 -31.99 30.62 10.72
C ILE A 7 -31.90 29.83 9.41
N THR A 8 -32.48 30.33 8.32
CA THR A 8 -32.41 29.68 7.00
C THR A 8 -30.98 29.70 6.43
N LEU A 9 -30.25 30.80 6.58
CA LEU A 9 -28.85 30.93 6.19
C LEU A 9 -27.94 30.03 7.00
N LEU A 10 -28.15 29.90 8.29
CA LEU A 10 -27.38 28.95 9.15
C LEU A 10 -27.67 27.50 8.80
N GLY A 11 -28.90 27.15 8.45
CA GLY A 11 -29.27 25.81 8.02
C GLY A 11 -28.58 25.37 6.72
N VAL A 12 -28.47 26.26 5.76
CA VAL A 12 -27.77 26.00 4.48
C VAL A 12 -26.27 25.86 4.67
N ALA A 13 -25.68 26.70 5.51
CA ALA A 13 -24.25 26.62 5.81
C ALA A 13 -23.87 25.31 6.52
N ALA A 14 -24.74 24.84 7.46
CA ALA A 14 -24.50 23.59 8.18
C ALA A 14 -24.64 22.34 7.28
N ALA A 15 -25.50 22.38 6.25
CA ALA A 15 -25.68 21.29 5.31
C ALA A 15 -24.53 21.18 4.28
N ALA A 16 -23.86 22.30 3.95
CA ALA A 16 -22.75 22.32 3.02
C ALA A 16 -21.43 21.83 3.64
N TRP A 17 -21.28 21.94 4.95
CA TRP A 17 -20.05 21.57 5.65
C TRP A 17 -19.64 20.10 5.47
N PRO A 18 -20.51 19.10 5.61
CA PRO A 18 -20.12 17.70 5.41
C PRO A 18 -19.70 17.37 3.97
N LEU A 19 -20.28 18.07 2.98
CA LEU A 19 -19.91 17.89 1.57
C LEU A 19 -18.53 18.49 1.26
N ALA A 20 -18.21 19.64 1.82
CA ALA A 20 -16.90 20.26 1.70
C ALA A 20 -15.80 19.43 2.40
N ALA A 21 -16.08 18.87 3.56
CA ALA A 21 -15.16 17.98 4.28
C ALA A 21 -14.90 16.69 3.51
N ARG A 22 -15.92 16.11 2.85
CA ARG A 22 -15.78 14.95 1.97
C ARG A 22 -14.99 15.27 0.70
N ALA A 23 -15.14 16.44 0.12
CA ALA A 23 -14.38 16.89 -1.05
C ALA A 23 -12.90 17.12 -0.74
N GLN A 24 -12.55 17.49 0.49
CA GLN A 24 -11.16 17.65 0.94
C GLN A 24 -10.49 16.33 1.33
N GLN A 25 -11.25 15.29 1.63
CA GLN A 25 -10.76 13.92 1.82
C GLN A 25 -10.69 13.23 0.45
N GLN A 26 -9.76 13.67 -0.40
CA GLN A 26 -9.42 12.86 -1.58
C GLN A 26 -8.94 11.49 -1.10
N PRO A 27 -9.52 10.39 -1.60
CA PRO A 27 -9.04 9.07 -1.24
C PRO A 27 -7.56 8.98 -1.59
N LYS A 28 -6.74 8.81 -0.56
CA LYS A 28 -5.30 8.63 -0.73
C LYS A 28 -5.08 7.42 -1.62
N THR A 29 -4.29 7.57 -2.68
CA THR A 29 -3.89 6.45 -3.52
C THR A 29 -3.07 5.47 -2.68
N LEU A 30 -3.53 4.22 -2.60
CA LEU A 30 -2.80 3.15 -1.93
C LEU A 30 -1.59 2.75 -2.78
N ARG A 31 -0.40 2.85 -2.21
CA ARG A 31 0.84 2.44 -2.86
C ARG A 31 1.37 1.15 -2.23
N VAL A 32 1.38 0.08 -3.01
CA VAL A 32 1.92 -1.22 -2.59
C VAL A 32 3.27 -1.45 -3.28
N GLY A 33 4.31 -1.63 -2.49
CA GLY A 33 5.66 -1.91 -2.97
C GLY A 33 5.98 -3.39 -2.93
N PHE A 34 6.48 -3.93 -4.02
CA PHE A 34 6.86 -5.33 -4.14
C PHE A 34 8.13 -5.51 -4.97
N VAL A 35 9.02 -6.37 -4.50
CA VAL A 35 10.20 -6.80 -5.24
C VAL A 35 10.08 -8.29 -5.53
N GLY A 36 10.23 -8.67 -6.78
CA GLY A 36 10.13 -10.07 -7.19
C GLY A 36 11.11 -10.43 -8.30
N VAL A 37 11.31 -11.72 -8.51
CA VAL A 37 12.21 -12.24 -9.55
C VAL A 37 11.49 -12.49 -10.88
N GLN A 38 10.18 -12.61 -10.86
CA GLN A 38 9.36 -12.87 -12.04
C GLN A 38 9.03 -11.57 -12.77
N PRO A 39 8.73 -11.60 -14.07
CA PRO A 39 8.18 -10.43 -14.75
C PRO A 39 6.87 -9.94 -14.12
N ARG A 40 6.63 -8.62 -14.18
CA ARG A 40 5.41 -8.01 -13.64
C ARG A 40 4.12 -8.64 -14.21
N GLU A 41 4.18 -9.15 -15.41
CA GLU A 41 3.08 -9.78 -16.15
C GLU A 41 2.88 -11.25 -15.79
N ALA A 42 3.67 -11.80 -14.88
CA ALA A 42 3.51 -13.19 -14.43
C ALA A 42 2.08 -13.44 -13.92
N PRO A 43 1.49 -14.63 -14.20
CA PRO A 43 0.08 -14.89 -13.94
C PRO A 43 -0.37 -14.65 -12.49
N HIS A 44 0.48 -14.94 -11.53
CA HIS A 44 0.14 -14.71 -10.11
C HIS A 44 0.08 -13.22 -9.74
N TYR A 45 0.89 -12.36 -10.36
CA TYR A 45 0.79 -10.91 -10.18
C TYR A 45 -0.42 -10.33 -10.92
N ALA A 46 -0.70 -10.84 -12.10
CA ALA A 46 -1.91 -10.47 -12.84
C ALA A 46 -3.18 -10.84 -12.06
N ASN A 47 -3.22 -12.00 -11.43
CA ASN A 47 -4.32 -12.43 -10.58
C ASN A 47 -4.44 -11.56 -9.31
N PHE A 48 -3.32 -11.17 -8.72
CA PHE A 48 -3.31 -10.21 -7.59
C PHE A 48 -3.93 -8.89 -8.00
N LEU A 49 -3.48 -8.30 -9.11
CA LEU A 49 -4.02 -7.03 -9.62
C LEU A 49 -5.50 -7.12 -9.98
N LYS A 50 -5.92 -8.23 -10.58
CA LYS A 50 -7.33 -8.51 -10.87
C LYS A 50 -8.15 -8.55 -9.58
N ARG A 51 -7.67 -9.25 -8.56
CA ARG A 51 -8.37 -9.31 -7.27
C ARG A 51 -8.44 -7.95 -6.57
N MET A 52 -7.39 -7.16 -6.66
CA MET A 52 -7.41 -5.78 -6.15
C MET A 52 -8.47 -4.94 -6.86
N ALA A 53 -8.59 -5.06 -8.18
CA ALA A 53 -9.63 -4.37 -8.95
C ALA A 53 -11.05 -4.78 -8.54
N GLU A 54 -11.29 -6.08 -8.31
CA GLU A 54 -12.57 -6.60 -7.80
C GLU A 54 -12.93 -6.02 -6.42
N LEU A 55 -11.91 -5.73 -5.60
CA LEU A 55 -12.07 -5.10 -4.29
C LEU A 55 -12.19 -3.56 -4.35
N GLY A 56 -12.18 -2.99 -5.54
CA GLY A 56 -12.32 -1.56 -5.75
C GLY A 56 -10.99 -0.79 -5.89
N TYR A 57 -9.86 -1.48 -5.89
CA TYR A 57 -8.53 -0.87 -6.06
C TYR A 57 -8.07 -0.99 -7.51
N GLN A 58 -8.22 0.08 -8.28
CA GLN A 58 -7.83 0.12 -9.68
C GLN A 58 -6.51 0.85 -9.87
N GLU A 59 -5.55 0.18 -10.48
CA GLU A 59 -4.24 0.76 -10.79
C GLU A 59 -4.38 2.00 -11.67
N GLY A 60 -3.65 3.06 -11.29
CA GLY A 60 -3.71 4.36 -11.96
C GLY A 60 -4.86 5.27 -11.51
N ARG A 61 -5.81 4.77 -10.72
CA ARG A 61 -6.94 5.54 -10.18
C ARG A 61 -6.82 5.79 -8.68
N ASN A 62 -6.82 4.74 -7.87
CA ASN A 62 -6.73 4.81 -6.41
C ASN A 62 -5.72 3.81 -5.84
N PHE A 63 -4.97 3.16 -6.71
CA PHE A 63 -4.01 2.14 -6.38
C PHE A 63 -2.79 2.23 -7.29
N THR A 64 -1.60 2.03 -6.73
CA THR A 64 -0.34 1.94 -7.47
C THR A 64 0.40 0.69 -7.00
N PHE A 65 0.76 -0.15 -7.96
CA PHE A 65 1.60 -1.31 -7.73
C PHE A 65 3.03 -0.98 -8.14
N ASP A 66 3.83 -0.56 -7.16
CA ASP A 66 5.24 -0.24 -7.34
C ASP A 66 6.06 -1.55 -7.34
N TYR A 67 6.22 -2.14 -8.50
CA TYR A 67 6.94 -3.39 -8.69
C TYR A 67 8.35 -3.16 -9.22
N ILE A 68 9.33 -3.80 -8.58
CA ILE A 68 10.71 -3.83 -9.07
C ILE A 68 11.10 -5.28 -9.29
N GLN A 69 11.49 -5.60 -10.52
CA GLN A 69 12.06 -6.92 -10.84
C GLN A 69 13.54 -6.94 -10.50
N THR A 70 13.96 -8.01 -9.80
CA THR A 70 15.37 -8.27 -9.52
C THR A 70 15.76 -9.64 -10.10
N PRO A 71 16.95 -9.80 -10.66
CA PRO A 71 17.39 -11.09 -11.23
C PRO A 71 17.68 -12.14 -10.16
N ASN A 72 17.95 -11.73 -8.93
CA ASN A 72 18.37 -12.62 -7.85
C ASN A 72 18.05 -12.04 -6.47
N VAL A 73 18.29 -12.81 -5.43
CA VAL A 73 18.00 -12.45 -4.03
C VAL A 73 18.90 -11.34 -3.49
N GLU A 74 20.09 -11.16 -4.03
CA GLU A 74 21.00 -10.10 -3.60
C GLU A 74 20.46 -8.71 -3.89
N GLY A 75 19.60 -8.59 -4.87
CA GLY A 75 18.95 -7.33 -5.22
C GLY A 75 17.81 -6.89 -4.29
N TYR A 76 17.30 -7.78 -3.43
CA TYR A 76 16.12 -7.46 -2.61
C TYR A 76 16.32 -6.24 -1.71
N GLU A 77 17.39 -6.20 -0.94
CA GLU A 77 17.61 -5.12 0.03
C GLU A 77 17.69 -3.74 -0.65
N LYS A 78 18.46 -3.65 -1.72
CA LYS A 78 18.59 -2.42 -2.51
C LYS A 78 17.24 -1.97 -3.07
N ASN A 79 16.49 -2.90 -3.64
CA ASN A 79 15.23 -2.60 -4.31
C ASN A 79 14.11 -2.27 -3.31
N TYR A 80 14.05 -2.92 -2.15
CA TYR A 80 13.13 -2.55 -1.08
C TYR A 80 13.48 -1.17 -0.49
N ARG A 81 14.75 -0.82 -0.41
CA ARG A 81 15.18 0.53 -0.01
C ARG A 81 14.72 1.58 -1.01
N GLU A 82 14.77 1.27 -2.30
CA GLU A 82 14.23 2.15 -3.34
C GLU A 82 12.70 2.32 -3.20
N LEU A 83 11.96 1.25 -2.94
CA LEU A 83 10.52 1.34 -2.67
C LEU A 83 10.20 2.18 -1.44
N ALA A 84 11.00 2.08 -0.39
CA ALA A 84 10.86 2.93 0.79
C ALA A 84 11.06 4.41 0.43
N ALA A 85 12.03 4.73 -0.42
CA ALA A 85 12.26 6.09 -0.91
C ALA A 85 11.09 6.61 -1.78
N ARG A 86 10.37 5.73 -2.47
CA ARG A 86 9.15 6.05 -3.21
C ARG A 86 7.92 6.26 -2.31
N LYS A 87 8.08 6.12 -0.99
CA LYS A 87 7.02 6.30 0.02
C LYS A 87 5.82 5.41 -0.20
N VAL A 88 6.04 4.12 -0.43
CA VAL A 88 4.96 3.12 -0.46
C VAL A 88 4.26 3.04 0.91
N ASP A 89 3.00 2.68 0.91
CA ASP A 89 2.18 2.57 2.13
C ASP A 89 2.29 1.19 2.77
N VAL A 90 2.48 0.16 1.94
CA VAL A 90 2.55 -1.26 2.34
C VAL A 90 3.63 -1.94 1.53
N PHE A 91 4.44 -2.75 2.18
CA PHE A 91 5.37 -3.66 1.51
C PHE A 91 4.73 -5.04 1.36
N LEU A 92 4.88 -5.62 0.19
CA LEU A 92 4.52 -7.00 -0.09
C LEU A 92 5.79 -7.83 -0.23
N ALA A 93 5.91 -8.92 0.55
CA ALA A 93 7.03 -9.84 0.51
C ALA A 93 6.53 -11.27 0.26
N VAL A 94 6.87 -11.85 -0.87
CA VAL A 94 6.34 -13.15 -1.30
C VAL A 94 7.47 -14.11 -1.60
N GLY A 95 7.33 -15.31 -1.09
CA GLY A 95 8.17 -16.46 -1.42
C GLY A 95 9.17 -16.78 -0.34
N ASN A 96 10.37 -16.25 -0.43
CA ASN A 96 11.50 -16.65 0.39
C ASN A 96 11.79 -15.73 1.58
N GLU A 97 12.56 -16.24 2.54
CA GLU A 97 12.99 -15.49 3.72
C GLU A 97 13.79 -14.22 3.38
N PRO A 98 14.74 -14.20 2.42
CA PRO A 98 15.45 -12.98 2.07
C PRO A 98 14.56 -11.81 1.67
N ALA A 99 13.44 -12.05 0.99
CA ALA A 99 12.49 -11.00 0.64
C ALA A 99 11.87 -10.37 1.88
N LEU A 100 11.43 -11.20 2.84
CA LEU A 100 10.86 -10.70 4.10
C LEU A 100 11.90 -9.94 4.93
N ARG A 101 13.12 -10.45 5.04
CA ARG A 101 14.21 -9.76 5.76
C ARG A 101 14.53 -8.40 5.16
N ALA A 102 14.60 -8.32 3.83
CA ALA A 102 14.85 -7.07 3.14
C ALA A 102 13.72 -6.04 3.37
N ALA A 103 12.46 -6.48 3.29
CA ALA A 103 11.31 -5.62 3.59
C ALA A 103 11.34 -5.13 5.05
N LEU A 104 11.60 -6.01 6.01
CA LEU A 104 11.71 -5.66 7.44
C LEU A 104 12.80 -4.62 7.70
N SER A 105 13.94 -4.70 7.01
CA SER A 105 15.06 -3.78 7.21
C SER A 105 14.75 -2.33 6.81
N VAL A 106 13.75 -2.10 5.97
CA VAL A 106 13.41 -0.78 5.43
C VAL A 106 11.99 -0.31 5.79
N ALA A 107 11.20 -1.15 6.46
CA ALA A 107 9.77 -0.88 6.67
C ALA A 107 9.50 0.36 7.53
N ASP A 108 10.34 0.64 8.51
CA ASP A 108 10.22 1.81 9.38
C ASP A 108 8.79 2.02 9.91
N GLY A 109 8.23 0.97 10.51
CA GLY A 109 6.86 0.97 11.06
C GLY A 109 5.74 0.81 10.04
N LYS A 110 6.03 0.72 8.76
CA LYS A 110 5.01 0.46 7.73
C LYS A 110 4.60 -1.02 7.72
N PRO A 111 3.34 -1.34 7.41
CA PRO A 111 2.89 -2.71 7.37
C PRO A 111 3.56 -3.50 6.25
N ILE A 112 3.85 -4.76 6.55
CA ILE A 112 4.33 -5.75 5.57
C ILE A 112 3.29 -6.86 5.49
N VAL A 113 2.79 -7.10 4.29
CA VAL A 113 2.01 -8.30 3.98
C VAL A 113 2.96 -9.31 3.36
N PHE A 114 3.06 -10.49 3.96
CA PHE A 114 3.96 -11.52 3.46
C PHE A 114 3.24 -12.85 3.22
N LEU A 115 3.78 -13.59 2.28
CA LEU A 115 3.41 -14.97 1.99
C LEU A 115 4.66 -15.83 2.05
N ALA A 116 4.80 -16.57 3.14
CA ALA A 116 5.88 -17.54 3.32
C ALA A 116 5.58 -18.82 2.54
N ILE A 117 6.50 -19.26 1.72
CA ILE A 117 6.35 -20.47 0.91
C ILE A 117 7.27 -21.59 1.42
N ASP A 118 8.50 -21.25 1.76
CA ASP A 118 9.57 -22.21 2.07
C ASP A 118 10.24 -22.00 3.43
N PHE A 119 9.64 -21.17 4.30
CA PHE A 119 10.20 -20.87 5.62
C PHE A 119 9.12 -20.61 6.66
N ASP A 120 9.47 -20.72 7.95
CA ASP A 120 8.62 -20.33 9.08
C ASP A 120 8.88 -18.86 9.43
N PRO A 121 7.91 -17.96 9.23
CA PRO A 121 8.08 -16.55 9.54
C PRO A 121 8.17 -16.26 11.06
N LEU A 122 7.80 -17.21 11.89
CA LEU A 122 7.89 -17.10 13.35
C LEU A 122 9.24 -17.56 13.91
N ASP A 123 10.11 -18.11 13.05
CA ASP A 123 11.47 -18.45 13.45
C ASP A 123 12.21 -17.19 13.93
N SER A 124 12.96 -17.32 15.02
CA SER A 124 13.72 -16.25 15.66
C SER A 124 14.69 -15.52 14.72
N ARG A 125 15.07 -16.16 13.61
CA ARG A 125 15.95 -15.59 12.59
C ARG A 125 15.29 -14.47 11.75
N VAL A 126 13.96 -14.44 11.70
CA VAL A 126 13.20 -13.46 10.91
C VAL A 126 12.67 -12.32 11.77
N ARG A 127 12.71 -12.46 13.11
CA ARG A 127 12.27 -11.39 14.01
C ARG A 127 13.20 -10.20 13.91
N PRO A 128 12.67 -8.97 13.79
CA PRO A 128 13.49 -7.79 13.92
C PRO A 128 14.15 -7.79 15.30
N SER A 129 15.44 -7.52 15.33
CA SER A 129 16.13 -7.25 16.59
C SER A 129 15.44 -6.05 17.26
N ALA A 130 14.99 -6.27 18.46
CA ALA A 130 14.36 -5.22 19.26
C ALA A 130 15.31 -4.03 19.49
#